data_077a6d997bb20e8d7429eed53986140d
#
_entry.id   077a6d997bb20e8d7429eed53986140d
#
_cell.length_a   1.000
_cell.length_b   1.000
_cell.length_c   1.000
_cell.angle_alpha   90.00
_cell.angle_beta   90.00
_cell.angle_gamma   90.00
#
_symmetry.space_group_name_H-M   'P 1'
#
loop_
_entity.id
_entity.type
_entity.pdbx_description
1 polymer ?
#
loop_
_entity_poly.entity_id
_entity_poly.type
_entity_poly.pdbx_seq_one_letter_code
_entity_poly.pdbx_strand_id
1 'polypeptide(L)'
;MPSKRTSNAAKRNSRNSVSSQQAGLSPLQNDIIGVVLAVAAIAMFLSIIVPSNAVITSAMGHGLKLCFGTGALLFPIAVFVFAMTFFMRDEQGISTRIAIGLTLDVLAALALISLNFPGAEAAPDMLLGTKVLEAAGGYVGGGIAWVLLRFVGRVVGNVLLVGFIIAGVVICGFSI
;
A
#
# COMPACT_ATOMS: atom_id res chain seq x y z
N MET A 1 -64.20 -27.52 -13.96
CA MET A 1 -62.74 -27.83 -14.03
C MET A 1 -61.97 -26.56 -13.79
N PRO A 2 -61.36 -26.34 -12.64
CA PRO A 2 -60.52 -25.16 -12.38
C PRO A 2 -59.02 -25.49 -12.51
N SER A 3 -58.37 -24.56 -13.16
CA SER A 3 -57.01 -24.48 -13.66
C SER A 3 -55.92 -24.55 -12.58
N LYS A 4 -55.00 -25.49 -12.74
CA LYS A 4 -53.70 -25.58 -12.07
C LYS A 4 -52.69 -24.55 -12.64
N ARG A 5 -52.68 -23.29 -12.18
CA ARG A 5 -51.75 -22.29 -12.70
C ARG A 5 -51.11 -21.37 -11.68
N THR A 6 -51.04 -21.73 -10.41
CA THR A 6 -50.48 -20.85 -9.36
C THR A 6 -49.25 -21.41 -8.58
N SER A 7 -48.68 -22.56 -9.01
CA SER A 7 -47.59 -23.20 -8.26
C SER A 7 -46.17 -22.83 -8.74
N ASN A 8 -46.00 -22.23 -9.92
CA ASN A 8 -44.67 -21.99 -10.50
C ASN A 8 -44.11 -20.56 -10.27
N ALA A 9 -44.93 -19.62 -9.82
CA ALA A 9 -44.48 -18.27 -9.53
C ALA A 9 -43.72 -18.15 -8.16
N ALA A 10 -44.16 -18.91 -7.17
CA ALA A 10 -43.57 -18.89 -5.84
C ALA A 10 -42.17 -19.55 -5.79
N LYS A 11 -41.93 -20.55 -6.68
CA LYS A 11 -40.61 -21.25 -6.71
C LYS A 11 -39.54 -20.48 -7.49
N ARG A 12 -39.92 -19.48 -8.27
CA ARG A 12 -38.97 -18.61 -9.01
C ARG A 12 -38.46 -17.42 -8.20
N ASN A 13 -39.25 -16.97 -7.22
CA ASN A 13 -38.89 -15.87 -6.34
C ASN A 13 -37.92 -16.30 -5.21
N SER A 14 -37.92 -17.58 -4.85
CA SER A 14 -37.03 -18.13 -3.84
C SER A 14 -35.59 -18.40 -4.34
N ARG A 15 -35.37 -18.40 -5.66
CA ARG A 15 -34.03 -18.60 -6.24
C ARG A 15 -33.24 -17.31 -6.49
N ASN A 16 -33.89 -16.16 -6.48
CA ASN A 16 -33.25 -14.87 -6.70
C ASN A 16 -32.80 -14.16 -5.41
N SER A 17 -33.05 -14.75 -4.23
CA SER A 17 -32.60 -14.21 -2.95
C SER A 17 -31.30 -14.81 -2.41
N VAL A 18 -30.66 -15.70 -3.18
CA VAL A 18 -29.42 -16.40 -2.74
C VAL A 18 -28.17 -15.90 -3.45
N SER A 19 -28.27 -14.96 -4.36
CA SER A 19 -27.14 -14.49 -5.18
C SER A 19 -26.81 -13.02 -5.03
N SER A 20 -26.71 -12.50 -3.80
CA SER A 20 -25.99 -11.25 -3.52
C SER A 20 -25.66 -11.07 -2.03
N GLN A 21 -25.20 -12.14 -1.38
CA GLN A 21 -24.28 -11.95 -0.25
C GLN A 21 -22.89 -11.71 -0.86
N GLN A 22 -22.69 -10.53 -1.41
CA GLN A 22 -21.35 -9.96 -1.51
C GLN A 22 -20.84 -9.89 -0.09
N ALA A 23 -19.75 -10.60 0.17
CA ALA A 23 -19.07 -10.62 1.45
C ALA A 23 -18.46 -9.24 1.74
N GLY A 24 -19.30 -8.27 2.03
CA GLY A 24 -18.92 -7.07 2.73
C GLY A 24 -18.63 -7.45 4.17
N LEU A 25 -17.44 -7.15 4.64
CA LEU A 25 -17.07 -7.30 6.04
C LEU A 25 -18.12 -6.58 6.89
N SER A 26 -18.54 -7.20 8.01
CA SER A 26 -19.48 -6.54 8.93
C SER A 26 -18.86 -5.25 9.48
N PRO A 27 -19.63 -4.22 9.83
CA PRO A 27 -19.10 -2.97 10.38
C PRO A 27 -18.12 -3.18 11.54
N LEU A 28 -18.39 -4.15 12.40
CA LEU A 28 -17.51 -4.55 13.50
C LEU A 28 -16.18 -5.15 13.02
N GLN A 29 -16.19 -5.90 11.91
CA GLN A 29 -14.95 -6.46 11.34
C GLN A 29 -14.06 -5.36 10.76
N ASN A 30 -14.63 -4.36 10.12
CA ASN A 30 -13.89 -3.21 9.61
C ASN A 30 -13.22 -2.43 10.75
N ASP A 31 -13.94 -2.16 11.82
CA ASP A 31 -13.40 -1.45 12.98
C ASP A 31 -12.26 -2.24 13.63
N ILE A 32 -12.41 -3.56 13.78
CA ILE A 32 -11.36 -4.44 14.32
C ILE A 32 -10.12 -4.43 13.41
N ILE A 33 -10.29 -4.54 12.11
CA ILE A 33 -9.19 -4.50 11.15
C ILE A 33 -8.47 -3.14 11.21
N GLY A 34 -9.22 -2.04 11.27
CA GLY A 34 -8.67 -0.69 11.42
C GLY A 34 -7.81 -0.55 12.68
N VAL A 35 -8.31 -1.01 13.84
CA VAL A 35 -7.56 -1.00 15.09
C VAL A 35 -6.30 -1.84 15.02
N VAL A 36 -6.38 -3.06 14.50
CA VAL A 36 -5.23 -3.97 14.37
C VAL A 36 -4.17 -3.35 13.45
N LEU A 37 -4.56 -2.77 12.31
CA LEU A 37 -3.64 -2.09 11.40
C LEU A 37 -3.00 -0.86 12.04
N ALA A 38 -3.77 -0.06 12.79
CA ALA A 38 -3.24 1.11 13.48
C ALA A 38 -2.21 0.72 14.55
N VAL A 39 -2.51 -0.31 15.35
CA VAL A 39 -1.57 -0.84 16.35
C VAL A 39 -0.31 -1.41 15.68
N ALA A 40 -0.47 -2.15 14.60
CA ALA A 40 0.66 -2.70 13.83
C ALA A 40 1.53 -1.57 13.25
N ALA A 41 0.93 -0.50 12.71
CA ALA A 41 1.64 0.64 12.18
C ALA A 41 2.46 1.35 13.28
N ILE A 42 1.88 1.55 14.46
CA ILE A 42 2.57 2.14 15.62
C ILE A 42 3.72 1.23 16.07
N ALA A 43 3.49 -0.09 16.16
CA ALA A 43 4.53 -1.04 16.52
C ALA A 43 5.71 -1.04 15.53
N MET A 44 5.43 -0.99 14.21
CA MET A 44 6.45 -0.86 13.17
C MET A 44 7.22 0.45 13.29
N PHE A 45 6.52 1.56 13.53
CA PHE A 45 7.12 2.87 13.70
C PHE A 45 8.09 2.91 14.90
N LEU A 46 7.65 2.39 16.05
CA LEU A 46 8.48 2.29 17.24
C LEU A 46 9.67 1.36 17.03
N SER A 47 9.51 0.26 16.28
CA SER A 47 10.57 -0.69 15.96
C SER A 47 11.74 -0.06 15.16
N ILE A 48 11.43 0.99 14.37
CA ILE A 48 12.45 1.70 13.57
C ILE A 48 13.19 2.74 14.43
N ILE A 49 12.47 3.42 15.34
CA ILE A 49 13.01 4.57 16.10
C ILE A 49 13.66 4.12 17.40
N VAL A 50 13.08 3.14 18.10
CA VAL A 50 13.55 2.70 19.41
C VAL A 50 14.47 1.50 19.26
N PRO A 51 15.78 1.63 19.56
CA PRO A 51 16.68 0.49 19.59
C PRO A 51 16.18 -0.50 20.66
N SER A 52 15.85 -1.70 20.26
CA SER A 52 15.37 -2.74 21.16
C SER A 52 16.25 -3.97 21.06
N ASN A 53 16.58 -4.56 22.21
CA ASN A 53 17.29 -5.84 22.29
C ASN A 53 16.35 -7.03 22.04
N ALA A 54 15.03 -6.80 21.85
CA ALA A 54 14.08 -7.84 21.53
C ALA A 54 14.29 -8.32 20.09
N VAL A 55 14.49 -9.62 19.93
CA VAL A 55 14.83 -10.25 18.64
C VAL A 55 13.82 -9.92 17.55
N ILE A 56 12.53 -10.00 17.85
CA ILE A 56 11.44 -9.76 16.88
C ILE A 56 11.44 -8.28 16.44
N THR A 57 11.52 -7.34 17.40
CA THR A 57 11.48 -5.91 17.10
C THR A 57 12.72 -5.48 16.31
N SER A 58 13.90 -5.99 16.69
CA SER A 58 15.16 -5.73 15.98
C SER A 58 15.13 -6.29 14.56
N ALA A 59 14.68 -7.54 14.37
CA ALA A 59 14.55 -8.16 13.07
C ALA A 59 13.56 -7.41 12.16
N MET A 60 12.43 -6.97 12.72
CA MET A 60 11.42 -6.22 11.99
C MET A 60 11.93 -4.85 11.55
N GLY A 61 12.58 -4.12 12.45
CA GLY A 61 13.20 -2.82 12.14
C GLY A 61 14.30 -2.94 11.08
N HIS A 62 15.15 -3.95 11.18
CA HIS A 62 16.20 -4.20 10.18
C HIS A 62 15.63 -4.64 8.83
N GLY A 63 14.62 -5.50 8.84
CA GLY A 63 13.90 -5.92 7.63
C GLY A 63 13.21 -4.74 6.91
N LEU A 64 12.54 -3.85 7.66
CA LEU A 64 11.96 -2.64 7.08
C LEU A 64 13.02 -1.71 6.48
N LYS A 65 14.15 -1.53 7.16
CA LYS A 65 15.27 -0.70 6.64
C LYS A 65 15.88 -1.29 5.38
N LEU A 66 16.02 -2.59 5.28
CA LEU A 66 16.50 -3.24 4.05
C LEU A 66 15.48 -3.11 2.91
N CYS A 67 14.19 -3.32 3.18
CA CYS A 67 13.14 -3.26 2.15
C CYS A 67 12.90 -1.83 1.65
N PHE A 68 12.85 -0.85 2.57
CA PHE A 68 12.40 0.51 2.30
C PHE A 68 13.49 1.58 2.49
N GLY A 69 14.67 1.20 3.01
CA GLY A 69 15.79 2.11 3.22
C GLY A 69 15.47 3.27 4.16
N THR A 70 15.87 4.48 3.76
CA THR A 70 15.51 5.73 4.46
C THR A 70 14.01 6.00 4.45
N GLY A 71 13.29 5.46 3.48
CA GLY A 71 11.82 5.51 3.40
C GLY A 71 11.11 4.52 4.33
N ALA A 72 11.84 3.75 5.15
CA ALA A 72 11.23 2.81 6.11
C ALA A 72 10.25 3.49 7.07
N LEU A 73 10.44 4.79 7.37
CA LEU A 73 9.51 5.58 8.16
C LEU A 73 8.21 5.94 7.42
N LEU A 74 8.26 6.05 6.09
CA LEU A 74 7.07 6.36 5.28
C LEU A 74 6.08 5.20 5.28
N PHE A 75 6.57 3.97 5.33
CA PHE A 75 5.74 2.78 5.29
C PHE A 75 4.75 2.67 6.47
N PRO A 76 5.17 2.74 7.76
CA PRO A 76 4.23 2.71 8.86
C PRO A 76 3.31 3.93 8.88
N ILE A 77 3.75 5.10 8.42
CA ILE A 77 2.88 6.28 8.28
C ILE A 77 1.78 6.00 7.25
N ALA A 78 2.14 5.44 6.09
CA ALA A 78 1.17 5.06 5.06
C ALA A 78 0.17 4.00 5.57
N VAL A 79 0.65 2.98 6.30
CA VAL A 79 -0.22 1.97 6.91
C VAL A 79 -1.15 2.60 7.94
N PHE A 80 -0.67 3.57 8.71
CA PHE A 80 -1.48 4.28 9.70
C PHE A 80 -2.57 5.14 9.03
N VAL A 81 -2.22 5.89 7.99
CA VAL A 81 -3.19 6.66 7.19
C VAL A 81 -4.23 5.73 6.58
N PHE A 82 -3.79 4.59 6.03
CA PHE A 82 -4.69 3.58 5.50
C PHE A 82 -5.61 2.98 6.59
N ALA A 83 -5.08 2.71 7.80
CA ALA A 83 -5.88 2.25 8.93
C ALA A 83 -6.99 3.24 9.29
N MET A 84 -6.72 4.56 9.20
CA MET A 84 -7.72 5.59 9.46
C MET A 84 -8.91 5.52 8.49
N THR A 85 -8.72 5.04 7.27
CA THR A 85 -9.83 4.91 6.30
C THR A 85 -10.87 3.88 6.73
N PHE A 86 -10.50 2.89 7.56
CA PHE A 86 -11.45 1.91 8.10
C PHE A 86 -12.39 2.49 9.16
N PHE A 87 -11.99 3.59 9.82
CA PHE A 87 -12.86 4.29 10.79
C PHE A 87 -13.82 5.27 10.10
N MET A 88 -13.50 5.70 8.87
CA MET A 88 -14.43 6.49 8.09
C MET A 88 -15.46 5.54 7.49
N ARG A 89 -16.70 5.64 7.97
CA ARG A 89 -17.86 4.79 7.60
C ARG A 89 -18.30 5.02 6.15
N ASP A 90 -17.42 4.82 5.20
CA ASP A 90 -17.75 5.05 3.81
C ASP A 90 -17.77 3.78 2.97
N GLU A 91 -18.49 3.85 1.86
CA GLU A 91 -18.79 2.73 0.96
C GLU A 91 -17.51 2.02 0.49
N GLN A 92 -17.59 0.70 0.36
CA GLN A 92 -16.46 -0.23 0.08
C GLN A 92 -15.51 0.14 -1.08
N GLY A 93 -15.86 1.14 -1.90
CA GLY A 93 -15.04 1.62 -3.01
C GLY A 93 -13.93 2.61 -2.62
N ILE A 94 -14.13 3.38 -1.56
CA ILE A 94 -13.21 4.45 -1.13
C ILE A 94 -11.94 3.87 -0.53
N SER A 95 -12.06 2.88 0.34
CA SER A 95 -10.90 2.22 0.97
C SER A 95 -9.93 1.62 -0.04
N THR A 96 -10.43 0.98 -1.10
CA THR A 96 -9.58 0.36 -2.13
C THR A 96 -8.84 1.42 -2.97
N ARG A 97 -9.49 2.51 -3.31
CA ARG A 97 -8.86 3.61 -4.08
C ARG A 97 -7.76 4.29 -3.29
N ILE A 98 -8.01 4.58 -2.01
CA ILE A 98 -6.99 5.15 -1.12
C ILE A 98 -5.81 4.20 -0.95
N ALA A 99 -6.06 2.90 -0.80
CA ALA A 99 -5.00 1.90 -0.73
C ALA A 99 -4.12 1.91 -1.98
N ILE A 100 -4.72 1.94 -3.17
CA ILE A 100 -3.98 1.95 -4.44
C ILE A 100 -3.18 3.25 -4.58
N GLY A 101 -3.79 4.41 -4.36
CA GLY A 101 -3.13 5.71 -4.46
C GLY A 101 -1.97 5.83 -3.46
N LEU A 102 -2.20 5.47 -2.21
CA LEU A 102 -1.17 5.53 -1.16
C LEU A 102 -0.01 4.56 -1.43
N THR A 103 -0.30 3.35 -1.93
CA THR A 103 0.74 2.39 -2.33
C THR A 103 1.57 2.95 -3.48
N LEU A 104 0.93 3.53 -4.48
CA LEU A 104 1.60 4.16 -5.61
C LEU A 104 2.51 5.30 -5.17
N ASP A 105 2.02 6.17 -4.27
CA ASP A 105 2.78 7.30 -3.73
C ASP A 105 4.02 6.83 -2.96
N VAL A 106 3.86 5.83 -2.09
CA VAL A 106 5.00 5.28 -1.32
C VAL A 106 6.03 4.66 -2.25
N LEU A 107 5.61 3.84 -3.23
CA LEU A 107 6.52 3.22 -4.20
C LEU A 107 7.27 4.27 -5.03
N ALA A 108 6.57 5.29 -5.52
CA ALA A 108 7.15 6.35 -6.30
C ALA A 108 8.12 7.20 -5.46
N ALA A 109 7.80 7.50 -4.21
CA ALA A 109 8.68 8.23 -3.29
C ALA A 109 9.97 7.45 -3.01
N LEU A 110 9.88 6.14 -2.72
CA LEU A 110 11.04 5.28 -2.50
C LEU A 110 11.94 5.20 -3.74
N ALA A 111 11.31 5.05 -4.92
CA ALA A 111 12.04 5.03 -6.19
C ALA A 111 12.70 6.37 -6.48
N LEU A 112 12.06 7.50 -6.16
CA LEU A 112 12.60 8.84 -6.33
C LEU A 112 13.84 9.07 -5.45
N ILE A 113 13.82 8.63 -4.19
CA ILE A 113 14.96 8.68 -3.28
C ILE A 113 16.13 7.87 -3.86
N SER A 114 15.88 6.65 -4.34
CA SER A 114 16.92 5.79 -4.91
C SER A 114 17.45 6.31 -6.24
N LEU A 115 16.58 6.86 -7.10
CA LEU A 115 16.96 7.40 -8.41
C LEU A 115 17.90 8.61 -8.27
N ASN A 116 17.71 9.41 -7.21
CA ASN A 116 18.52 10.59 -6.93
C ASN A 116 19.71 10.30 -6.02
N PHE A 117 19.96 9.03 -5.69
CA PHE A 117 21.14 8.67 -4.90
C PHE A 117 22.43 9.03 -5.64
N PRO A 118 23.45 9.61 -4.94
CA PRO A 118 24.72 10.00 -5.57
C PRO A 118 25.41 8.80 -6.23
N GLY A 119 25.78 8.94 -7.51
CA GLY A 119 26.45 7.89 -8.28
C GLY A 119 25.53 6.85 -8.93
N ALA A 120 24.24 6.83 -8.64
CA ALA A 120 23.29 5.85 -9.18
C ALA A 120 23.21 5.86 -10.72
N GLU A 121 23.41 7.02 -11.34
CA GLU A 121 23.39 7.14 -12.81
C GLU A 121 24.62 6.53 -13.46
N ALA A 122 25.79 6.69 -12.82
CA ALA A 122 27.05 6.16 -13.36
C ALA A 122 27.16 4.64 -13.18
N ALA A 123 26.62 4.10 -12.10
CA ALA A 123 26.67 2.68 -11.78
C ALA A 123 25.32 2.23 -11.15
N PRO A 124 24.27 1.98 -11.94
CA PRO A 124 22.94 1.58 -11.43
C PRO A 124 22.98 0.35 -10.52
N ASP A 125 23.89 -0.58 -10.78
CA ASP A 125 24.03 -1.84 -10.02
C ASP A 125 24.42 -1.59 -8.55
N MET A 126 25.03 -0.45 -8.23
CA MET A 126 25.35 -0.09 -6.83
C MET A 126 24.10 0.07 -5.96
N LEU A 127 22.94 0.39 -6.56
CA LEU A 127 21.68 0.54 -5.83
C LEU A 127 21.22 -0.76 -5.16
N LEU A 128 21.71 -1.91 -5.61
CA LEU A 128 21.41 -3.23 -5.04
C LEU A 128 22.43 -3.64 -3.95
N GLY A 129 23.45 -2.83 -3.68
CA GLY A 129 24.40 -3.05 -2.62
C GLY A 129 23.79 -2.78 -1.23
N THR A 130 24.00 -3.67 -0.27
CA THR A 130 23.37 -3.62 1.08
C THR A 130 23.53 -2.28 1.79
N LYS A 131 24.71 -1.65 1.71
CA LYS A 131 24.98 -0.34 2.33
C LYS A 131 24.19 0.80 1.66
N VAL A 132 24.01 0.72 0.34
CA VAL A 132 23.25 1.72 -0.43
C VAL A 132 21.76 1.52 -0.24
N LEU A 133 21.30 0.26 -0.10
CA LEU A 133 19.91 -0.06 0.16
C LEU A 133 19.38 0.62 1.42
N GLU A 134 20.13 0.58 2.52
CA GLU A 134 19.73 1.23 3.77
C GLU A 134 19.75 2.77 3.68
N ALA A 135 20.63 3.33 2.86
CA ALA A 135 20.79 4.78 2.68
C ALA A 135 19.91 5.37 1.57
N ALA A 136 19.37 4.53 0.69
CA ALA A 136 18.45 4.90 -0.39
C ALA A 136 17.01 4.44 -0.08
N GLY A 137 16.24 4.09 -1.08
CA GLY A 137 14.86 3.62 -0.94
C GLY A 137 14.72 2.10 -0.74
N GLY A 138 15.76 1.43 -0.25
CA GLY A 138 15.77 -0.02 -0.01
C GLY A 138 15.68 -0.86 -1.29
N TYR A 139 15.40 -2.16 -1.12
CA TYR A 139 15.22 -3.06 -2.26
C TYR A 139 14.07 -2.64 -3.18
N VAL A 140 12.99 -2.14 -2.60
CA VAL A 140 11.80 -1.73 -3.38
C VAL A 140 12.11 -0.50 -4.22
N GLY A 141 12.59 0.58 -3.59
CA GLY A 141 12.93 1.81 -4.30
C GLY A 141 14.15 1.63 -5.22
N GLY A 142 15.19 0.91 -4.76
CA GLY A 142 16.38 0.61 -5.53
C GLY A 142 16.11 -0.22 -6.78
N GLY A 143 15.25 -1.24 -6.67
CA GLY A 143 14.85 -2.06 -7.82
C GLY A 143 14.09 -1.27 -8.89
N ILE A 144 13.13 -0.44 -8.49
CA ILE A 144 12.40 0.43 -9.42
C ILE A 144 13.35 1.46 -10.05
N ALA A 145 14.20 2.10 -9.25
CA ALA A 145 15.17 3.07 -9.73
C ALA A 145 16.20 2.44 -10.68
N TRP A 146 16.66 1.23 -10.41
CA TRP A 146 17.56 0.48 -11.29
C TRP A 146 16.93 0.26 -12.67
N VAL A 147 15.67 -0.20 -12.71
CA VAL A 147 14.93 -0.37 -13.97
C VAL A 147 14.81 0.96 -14.71
N LEU A 148 14.42 2.03 -14.02
CA LEU A 148 14.27 3.34 -14.64
C LEU A 148 15.59 3.88 -15.19
N LEU A 149 16.69 3.76 -14.43
CA LEU A 149 18.02 4.18 -14.89
C LEU A 149 18.49 3.41 -16.13
N ARG A 150 18.21 2.10 -16.15
CA ARG A 150 18.64 1.22 -17.23
C ARG A 150 17.89 1.45 -18.55
N PHE A 151 16.58 1.75 -18.47
CA PHE A 151 15.72 1.84 -19.66
C PHE A 151 15.33 3.26 -20.05
N VAL A 152 15.26 4.16 -19.11
CA VAL A 152 14.64 5.49 -19.32
C VAL A 152 15.62 6.63 -19.00
N GLY A 153 16.54 6.39 -18.09
CA GLY A 153 17.48 7.39 -17.61
C GLY A 153 16.93 8.26 -16.46
N ARG A 154 17.84 9.03 -15.83
CA ARG A 154 17.52 9.78 -14.60
C ARG A 154 16.51 10.89 -14.79
N VAL A 155 16.67 11.70 -15.86
CA VAL A 155 15.80 12.87 -16.08
C VAL A 155 14.36 12.46 -16.32
N VAL A 156 14.16 11.55 -17.29
CA VAL A 156 12.81 11.07 -17.63
C VAL A 156 12.23 10.22 -16.50
N GLY A 157 13.06 9.44 -15.81
CA GLY A 157 12.66 8.68 -14.62
C GLY A 157 12.11 9.57 -13.50
N ASN A 158 12.75 10.71 -13.22
CA ASN A 158 12.25 11.70 -12.25
C ASN A 158 10.88 12.25 -12.66
N VAL A 159 10.71 12.61 -13.94
CA VAL A 159 9.43 13.12 -14.45
C VAL A 159 8.31 12.09 -14.30
N LEU A 160 8.60 10.83 -14.66
CA LEU A 160 7.63 9.74 -14.51
C LEU A 160 7.25 9.50 -13.04
N LEU A 161 8.22 9.46 -12.12
CA LEU A 161 7.95 9.24 -10.70
C LEU A 161 7.16 10.39 -10.08
N VAL A 162 7.47 11.64 -10.42
CA VAL A 162 6.67 12.80 -9.99
C VAL A 162 5.25 12.71 -10.56
N GLY A 163 5.11 12.28 -11.81
CA GLY A 163 3.80 12.04 -12.41
C GLY A 163 3.00 10.97 -11.66
N PHE A 164 3.64 9.88 -11.22
CA PHE A 164 3.00 8.84 -10.41
C PHE A 164 2.58 9.34 -9.03
N ILE A 165 3.39 10.18 -8.37
CA ILE A 165 3.01 10.82 -7.10
C ILE A 165 1.77 11.70 -7.30
N ILE A 166 1.77 12.55 -8.32
CA ILE A 166 0.60 13.39 -8.62
C ILE A 166 -0.64 12.53 -8.89
N ALA A 167 -0.50 11.44 -9.66
CA ALA A 167 -1.59 10.52 -9.95
C ALA A 167 -2.12 9.85 -8.68
N GLY A 168 -1.23 9.38 -7.78
CA GLY A 168 -1.59 8.75 -6.51
C GLY A 168 -2.35 9.72 -5.60
N VAL A 169 -1.84 10.96 -5.46
CA VAL A 169 -2.52 12.03 -4.70
C VAL A 169 -3.89 12.35 -5.28
N VAL A 170 -4.02 12.42 -6.61
CA VAL A 170 -5.31 12.67 -7.28
C VAL A 170 -6.28 11.51 -7.02
N ILE A 171 -5.82 10.26 -7.10
CA ILE A 171 -6.66 9.08 -6.79
C ILE A 171 -7.15 9.12 -5.33
N CYS A 172 -6.28 9.52 -4.39
CA CYS A 172 -6.66 9.70 -2.99
C CYS A 172 -7.60 10.91 -2.80
N GLY A 173 -7.30 12.03 -3.45
CA GLY A 173 -8.01 13.31 -3.23
C GLY A 173 -9.42 13.37 -3.85
N PHE A 174 -9.68 12.68 -4.96
CA PHE A 174 -11.03 12.59 -5.54
C PHE A 174 -11.96 11.64 -4.77
N SER A 175 -11.49 11.07 -3.65
CA SER A 175 -12.27 10.18 -2.79
C SER A 175 -12.81 10.88 -1.54
N ILE A 176 -12.63 12.22 -1.42
CA ILE A 176 -13.12 12.99 -0.25
C ILE A 176 -14.43 13.71 -0.64
#